data_a4e8258258298b800575fd1c4e063659
#
_entry.id   a4e8258258298b800575fd1c4e063659
#
_cell.length_a   1.000
_cell.length_b   1.000
_cell.length_c   1.000
_cell.angle_alpha   90.00
_cell.angle_beta   90.00
_cell.angle_gamma   90.00
#
_symmetry.space_group_name_H-M   'P 1'
#
loop_
_entity.id
_entity.type
_entity.pdbx_description
1 polymer ?
#
loop_
_entity_poly.entity_id
_entity_poly.type
_entity_poly.pdbx_seq_one_letter_code
_entity_poly.pdbx_strand_id
1 'polypeptide(L)'
;DYPAASNFLNVLLSCASFHPGSDSSVNIAGFCDADIDARMQAAMQLAVTDPEAANTEWAAIDKAIMEKAPMAPLFTPKHVDFLSKRVGNFQFSNQFQWVMANSWVQ
;
A
#
# COMPACT_ATOMS: atom_id res chain seq x y z
N ASP A 1 2.80 -0.72 -8.61
CA ASP A 1 1.92 -0.92 -7.45
C ASP A 1 1.60 -2.39 -7.28
N TYR A 2 1.77 -2.92 -6.08
CA TYR A 2 1.55 -4.32 -5.72
C TYR A 2 0.94 -4.39 -4.31
N PRO A 3 0.16 -5.42 -3.97
CA PRO A 3 -0.58 -5.49 -2.71
C PRO A 3 0.31 -5.94 -1.55
N ALA A 4 1.22 -5.07 -1.11
CA ALA A 4 2.06 -5.30 0.07
C ALA A 4 2.18 -4.01 0.89
N ALA A 5 2.31 -4.15 2.21
CA ALA A 5 2.46 -3.02 3.12
C ALA A 5 3.66 -2.14 2.78
N SER A 6 4.76 -2.74 2.32
CA SER A 6 5.96 -2.03 1.86
C SER A 6 5.68 -1.05 0.71
N ASN A 7 4.75 -1.40 -0.21
CA ASN A 7 4.39 -0.52 -1.33
C ASN A 7 3.68 0.76 -0.89
N PHE A 8 3.05 0.75 0.27
CA PHE A 8 2.42 1.94 0.83
C PHE A 8 3.32 2.62 1.87
N LEU A 9 3.69 1.90 2.93
CA LEU A 9 4.38 2.50 4.07
C LEU A 9 5.80 2.97 3.72
N ASN A 10 6.60 2.12 3.06
CA ASN A 10 7.96 2.50 2.72
C ASN A 10 8.02 3.55 1.59
N VAL A 11 7.11 3.48 0.62
CA VAL A 11 7.11 4.43 -0.51
C VAL A 11 6.62 5.82 -0.08
N LEU A 12 5.61 5.91 0.81
CA LEU A 12 4.97 7.17 1.14
C LEU A 12 5.42 7.79 2.47
N LEU A 13 6.02 7.00 3.38
CA LEU A 13 6.28 7.42 4.75
C LEU A 13 7.73 7.20 5.21
N SER A 14 8.64 6.78 4.31
CA SER A 14 10.06 6.67 4.64
C SER A 14 10.79 8.01 4.54
N CYS A 15 11.91 8.14 5.25
CA CYS A 15 12.79 9.29 5.10
C CYS A 15 13.35 9.40 3.67
N ALA A 16 13.60 8.26 3.02
CA ALA A 16 14.10 8.24 1.64
C ALA A 16 13.12 8.81 0.61
N SER A 17 11.83 8.78 0.90
CA SER A 17 10.79 9.34 0.03
C SER A 17 10.46 10.81 0.34
N PHE A 18 11.01 11.37 1.41
CA PHE A 18 10.80 12.75 1.82
C PHE A 18 11.83 13.68 1.18
N HIS A 19 11.42 14.48 0.22
CA HIS A 19 12.25 15.47 -0.46
C HIS A 19 11.71 16.88 -0.21
N PRO A 20 12.06 17.52 0.93
CA PRO A 20 11.56 18.84 1.27
C PRO A 20 11.98 19.87 0.22
N GLY A 21 11.03 20.68 -0.22
CA GLY A 21 11.26 21.71 -1.25
C GLY A 21 11.35 21.18 -2.68
N SER A 22 11.00 19.91 -2.93
CA SER A 22 10.94 19.31 -4.26
C SER A 22 9.51 18.96 -4.66
N ASP A 23 9.14 19.26 -5.91
CA ASP A 23 7.86 18.85 -6.49
C ASP A 23 7.77 17.33 -6.74
N SER A 24 8.87 16.60 -6.55
CA SER A 24 8.95 15.15 -6.73
C SER A 24 8.82 14.36 -5.42
N SER A 25 8.53 15.01 -4.30
CA SER A 25 8.30 14.30 -3.03
C SER A 25 6.98 13.53 -3.08
N VAL A 26 7.05 12.21 -2.97
CA VAL A 26 5.85 11.34 -2.87
C VAL A 26 5.38 11.19 -1.42
N ASN A 27 6.19 11.62 -0.46
CA ASN A 27 5.87 11.62 0.97
C ASN A 27 5.01 12.86 1.30
N ILE A 28 3.71 12.73 1.09
CA ILE A 28 2.75 13.84 1.25
C ILE A 28 2.57 14.28 2.71
N ALA A 29 2.88 13.40 3.66
CA ALA A 29 2.79 13.70 5.09
C ALA A 29 4.02 14.46 5.62
N GLY A 30 5.12 14.52 4.85
CA GLY A 30 6.39 15.07 5.32
C GLY A 30 6.98 14.29 6.50
N PHE A 31 6.63 12.98 6.59
CA PHE A 31 7.03 12.12 7.70
C PHE A 31 8.40 11.51 7.46
N CYS A 32 9.25 11.54 8.48
CA CYS A 32 10.55 10.89 8.48
C CYS A 32 10.91 10.49 9.92
N ASP A 33 11.11 9.21 10.16
CA ASP A 33 11.52 8.64 11.43
C ASP A 33 12.53 7.53 11.19
N ALA A 34 13.76 7.72 11.65
CA ALA A 34 14.87 6.82 11.37
C ALA A 34 14.70 5.43 12.01
N ASP A 35 14.06 5.34 13.17
CA ASP A 35 13.82 4.05 13.84
C ASP A 35 12.75 3.24 13.08
N ILE A 36 11.71 3.92 12.62
CA ILE A 36 10.67 3.32 11.77
C ILE A 36 11.26 2.89 10.43
N ASP A 37 12.09 3.70 9.81
CA ASP A 37 12.80 3.35 8.57
C ASP A 37 13.64 2.07 8.73
N ALA A 38 14.41 1.98 9.80
CA ALA A 38 15.21 0.79 10.09
C ALA A 38 14.34 -0.46 10.24
N ARG A 39 13.19 -0.35 10.91
CA ARG A 39 12.22 -1.44 11.04
C ARG A 39 11.60 -1.82 9.69
N MET A 40 11.25 -0.86 8.84
CA MET A 40 10.75 -1.12 7.49
C MET A 40 11.78 -1.89 6.65
N GLN A 41 13.05 -1.51 6.71
CA GLN A 41 14.12 -2.22 6.01
C GLN A 41 14.28 -3.67 6.55
N ALA A 42 14.25 -3.86 7.87
CA ALA A 42 14.31 -5.18 8.48
C ALA A 42 13.12 -6.06 8.07
N ALA A 43 11.89 -5.51 8.05
CA ALA A 43 10.70 -6.23 7.63
C ALA A 43 10.77 -6.65 6.14
N MET A 44 11.33 -5.80 5.26
CA MET A 44 11.55 -6.17 3.85
C MET A 44 12.54 -7.32 3.70
N GLN A 45 13.61 -7.35 4.49
CA GLN A 45 14.57 -8.47 4.49
C GLN A 45 13.94 -9.74 5.04
N LEU A 46 13.18 -9.61 6.13
CA LEU A 46 12.48 -10.74 6.75
C LEU A 46 11.47 -11.38 5.81
N ALA A 47 10.80 -10.59 4.97
CA ALA A 47 9.82 -11.09 4.00
C ALA A 47 10.39 -12.10 2.99
N VAL A 48 11.70 -12.14 2.80
CA VAL A 48 12.35 -13.10 1.90
C VAL A 48 12.39 -14.50 2.51
N THR A 49 12.50 -14.62 3.82
CA THR A 49 12.68 -15.89 4.54
C THR A 49 11.45 -16.30 5.34
N ASP A 50 10.74 -15.34 5.90
CA ASP A 50 9.54 -15.55 6.72
C ASP A 50 8.49 -14.46 6.44
N PRO A 51 7.63 -14.65 5.41
CA PRO A 51 6.60 -13.68 5.05
C PRO A 51 5.55 -13.44 6.14
N GLU A 52 5.24 -14.44 6.98
CA GLU A 52 4.24 -14.29 8.04
C GLU A 52 4.78 -13.43 9.20
N ALA A 53 6.02 -13.67 9.59
CA ALA A 53 6.69 -12.82 10.58
C ALA A 53 6.85 -11.38 10.04
N ALA A 54 7.17 -11.22 8.77
CA ALA A 54 7.25 -9.91 8.13
C ALA A 54 5.90 -9.17 8.14
N ASN A 55 4.79 -9.86 7.85
CA ASN A 55 3.46 -9.27 7.93
C ASN A 55 3.10 -8.82 9.35
N THR A 56 3.49 -9.59 10.35
CA THR A 56 3.31 -9.21 11.76
C THR A 56 4.11 -7.95 12.09
N GLU A 57 5.35 -7.86 11.63
CA GLU A 57 6.18 -6.66 11.83
C GLU A 57 5.61 -5.46 11.06
N TRP A 58 5.12 -5.63 9.83
CA TRP A 58 4.46 -4.55 9.09
C TRP A 58 3.23 -4.01 9.82
N ALA A 59 2.42 -4.85 10.44
CA ALA A 59 1.28 -4.42 11.25
C ALA A 59 1.73 -3.61 12.49
N ALA A 60 2.84 -4.01 13.11
CA ALA A 60 3.42 -3.26 14.23
C ALA A 60 4.03 -1.93 13.80
N ILE A 61 4.64 -1.86 12.61
CA ILE A 61 5.17 -0.63 12.01
C ILE A 61 4.02 0.34 11.69
N ASP A 62 2.94 -0.13 11.07
CA ASP A 62 1.76 0.67 10.76
C ASP A 62 1.19 1.31 12.03
N LYS A 63 1.02 0.53 13.10
CA LYS A 63 0.60 1.04 14.39
C LYS A 63 1.54 2.12 14.93
N ALA A 64 2.86 1.89 14.89
CA ALA A 64 3.86 2.83 15.38
C ALA A 64 3.85 4.15 14.58
N ILE A 65 3.61 4.09 13.27
CA ILE A 65 3.42 5.26 12.42
C ILE A 65 2.16 6.02 12.83
N MET A 66 1.04 5.32 13.00
CA MET A 66 -0.24 5.94 13.37
C MET A 66 -0.20 6.59 14.75
N GLU A 67 0.56 6.05 15.70
CA GLU A 67 0.80 6.67 17.01
C GLU A 67 1.54 8.02 16.91
N LYS A 68 2.32 8.23 15.85
CA LYS A 68 2.96 9.52 15.53
C LYS A 68 2.07 10.47 14.73
N ALA A 69 0.89 10.01 14.32
CA ALA A 69 -0.16 10.76 13.64
C ALA A 69 0.31 11.59 12.42
N PRO A 70 1.09 11.05 11.47
CA PRO A 70 1.47 11.78 10.26
C PRO A 70 0.29 12.04 9.34
N MET A 71 -0.76 11.23 9.45
CA MET A 71 -2.00 11.34 8.69
C MET A 71 -3.20 10.87 9.52
N ALA A 72 -4.39 11.27 9.12
CA ALA A 72 -5.65 10.80 9.70
C ALA A 72 -6.38 9.89 8.68
N PRO A 73 -6.39 8.56 8.85
CA PRO A 73 -7.20 7.69 8.02
C PRO A 73 -8.69 7.98 8.26
N LEU A 74 -9.44 8.24 7.19
CA LEU A 74 -10.85 8.65 7.31
C LEU A 74 -11.81 7.49 7.05
N PHE A 75 -11.61 6.74 5.96
CA PHE A 75 -12.47 5.64 5.58
C PHE A 75 -11.81 4.74 4.53
N THR A 76 -12.28 3.51 4.46
CA THR A 76 -11.97 2.58 3.38
C THR A 76 -13.19 2.46 2.47
N PRO A 77 -13.15 2.98 1.23
CA PRO A 77 -14.30 2.90 0.33
C PRO A 77 -14.55 1.47 -0.12
N LYS A 78 -15.82 1.10 -0.25
CA LYS A 78 -16.18 -0.12 -0.99
C LYS A 78 -16.18 0.20 -2.47
N HIS A 79 -15.47 -0.60 -3.26
CA HIS A 79 -15.58 -0.56 -4.70
C HIS A 79 -16.86 -1.28 -5.13
N VAL A 80 -17.67 -0.65 -6.00
CA VAL A 80 -18.90 -1.22 -6.52
C VAL A 80 -18.86 -1.16 -8.03
N ASP A 81 -18.85 -2.33 -8.67
CA ASP A 81 -18.93 -2.46 -10.12
C ASP A 81 -20.35 -2.80 -10.56
N PHE A 82 -20.86 -2.08 -11.55
CA PHE A 82 -22.10 -2.40 -12.21
C PHE A 82 -21.82 -3.06 -13.57
N LEU A 83 -22.26 -4.30 -13.72
CA LEU A 83 -22.04 -5.08 -14.93
C LEU A 83 -23.36 -5.29 -15.68
N SER A 84 -23.32 -5.02 -16.99
CA SER A 84 -24.40 -5.41 -17.89
C SER A 84 -24.50 -6.92 -17.99
N LYS A 85 -25.74 -7.45 -18.15
CA LYS A 85 -25.99 -8.86 -18.41
C LYS A 85 -25.31 -9.38 -19.70
N ARG A 86 -24.88 -8.47 -20.57
CA ARG A 86 -24.18 -8.79 -21.82
C ARG A 86 -22.68 -9.05 -21.61
N VAL A 87 -22.12 -8.70 -20.45
CA VAL A 87 -20.69 -8.91 -20.18
C VAL A 87 -20.49 -10.31 -19.65
N GLY A 88 -19.70 -11.10 -20.37
CA GLY A 88 -19.27 -12.43 -19.95
C GLY A 88 -17.85 -12.42 -19.39
N ASN A 89 -17.56 -13.41 -18.55
CA ASN A 89 -16.25 -13.65 -17.90
C ASN A 89 -15.70 -12.45 -17.12
N PHE A 90 -16.54 -11.83 -16.31
CA PHE A 90 -16.06 -10.82 -15.38
C PHE A 90 -15.09 -11.45 -14.37
N GLN A 91 -13.89 -10.88 -14.29
CA GLN A 91 -12.87 -11.26 -13.31
C GLN A 91 -12.44 -10.02 -12.56
N PHE A 92 -12.47 -10.10 -11.23
CA PHE A 92 -12.02 -9.03 -10.35
C PHE A 92 -10.64 -9.36 -9.76
N SER A 93 -9.76 -8.38 -9.74
CA SER A 93 -8.47 -8.43 -9.07
C SER A 93 -8.39 -7.26 -8.09
N ASN A 94 -7.90 -7.50 -6.88
CA ASN A 94 -7.66 -6.42 -5.90
C ASN A 94 -6.65 -5.37 -6.40
N GLN A 95 -5.78 -5.74 -7.33
CA GLN A 95 -4.76 -4.86 -7.89
C GLN A 95 -5.26 -4.09 -9.11
N PHE A 96 -5.94 -4.80 -10.04
CA PHE A 96 -6.34 -4.24 -11.34
C PHE A 96 -7.84 -3.97 -11.45
N GLN A 97 -8.59 -4.27 -10.40
CA GLN A 97 -10.05 -4.19 -10.39
C GLN A 97 -10.64 -5.12 -11.47
N TRP A 98 -11.37 -4.60 -12.43
CA TRP A 98 -11.89 -5.40 -13.52
C TRP A 98 -10.78 -5.74 -14.53
N VAL A 99 -10.51 -7.03 -14.72
CA VAL A 99 -9.57 -7.54 -15.74
C VAL A 99 -10.29 -7.57 -17.10
N MET A 100 -10.38 -6.42 -17.74
CA MET A 100 -11.14 -6.23 -18.99
C MET A 100 -10.67 -7.11 -20.14
N ALA A 101 -9.37 -7.41 -20.23
CA ALA A 101 -8.79 -8.21 -21.31
C ALA A 101 -9.39 -9.62 -21.41
N ASN A 102 -9.96 -10.14 -20.34
CA ASN A 102 -10.56 -11.46 -20.29
C ASN A 102 -12.08 -11.45 -20.52
N SER A 103 -12.68 -10.28 -20.66
CA SER A 103 -14.13 -10.13 -20.78
C SER A 103 -14.57 -10.05 -22.23
N TRP A 104 -15.79 -10.49 -22.51
CA TRP A 104 -16.44 -10.33 -23.80
C TRP A 104 -17.85 -9.76 -23.65
N VAL A 105 -18.41 -9.29 -24.77
CA VAL A 105 -19.79 -8.77 -24.81
C VAL A 105 -20.59 -9.62 -25.78
N GLN A 106 -21.77 -10.09 -25.36
CA GLN A 106 -22.76 -10.78 -26.20
C GLN A 106 -23.68 -9.77 -26.93
#